data_b4961197f6c4f40d5098a6a87ef2c975
#
_entry.id   b4961197f6c4f40d5098a6a87ef2c975
#
_cell.length_a   1.000
_cell.length_b   1.000
_cell.length_c   1.000
_cell.angle_alpha   90.00
_cell.angle_beta   90.00
_cell.angle_gamma   90.00
#
_symmetry.space_group_name_H-M   'P 1'
#
loop_
_entity.id
_entity.type
_entity.pdbx_description
1 polymer ?
#
loop_
_entity_poly.entity_id
_entity_poly.type
_entity_poly.pdbx_seq_one_letter_code
_entity_poly.pdbx_strand_id
1 'polypeptide(L)'
;AGLFAGWGLSAWAGQDEEAVHRTITQAVAGIATHSESQDRQRVLALYTDDYLGIQDGQPEAKAAIEQWLSDYESELKQGNRLRFIGVVSNLKTGLEGATAWAIYDYVFQAIRDGELEGQDAGTCTSLLRKEQAVWRIFHEHCSKSKAAK
;
A
#
# COMPACT_ATOMS: atom_id res chain seq x y z
N ALA A 1 15.26 44.08 9.85
CA ALA A 1 15.89 43.03 9.08
C ALA A 1 15.56 41.68 9.76
N GLY A 2 14.91 40.74 9.08
CA GLY A 2 14.89 39.34 9.46
C GLY A 2 13.57 38.78 9.99
N LEU A 3 12.57 38.53 9.14
CA LEU A 3 11.39 37.69 9.43
C LEU A 3 10.90 37.02 8.15
N PHE A 4 11.67 36.04 7.64
CA PHE A 4 11.24 35.14 6.55
C PHE A 4 11.87 33.75 6.65
N ALA A 5 11.67 33.04 7.77
CA ALA A 5 12.17 31.66 7.91
C ALA A 5 11.13 30.66 8.43
N GLY A 6 9.88 31.08 8.68
CA GLY A 6 8.90 30.19 9.33
C GLY A 6 7.89 29.49 8.40
N TRP A 7 7.72 29.92 7.15
CA TRP A 7 6.64 29.43 6.28
C TRP A 7 7.01 28.26 5.40
N GLY A 8 8.29 28.01 5.19
CA GLY A 8 8.76 26.94 4.31
C GLY A 8 8.60 25.53 4.92
N LEU A 9 8.89 25.37 6.19
CA LEU A 9 8.94 24.05 6.84
C LEU A 9 7.57 23.38 7.03
N SER A 10 6.52 24.17 7.31
CA SER A 10 5.17 23.63 7.48
C SER A 10 4.53 23.21 6.15
N ALA A 11 4.81 23.90 5.05
CA ALA A 11 4.32 23.54 3.72
C ALA A 11 4.95 22.21 3.21
N TRP A 12 6.23 22.01 3.48
CA TRP A 12 6.94 20.77 3.11
C TRP A 12 6.45 19.56 3.93
N ALA A 13 6.19 19.76 5.23
CA ALA A 13 5.66 18.69 6.09
C ALA A 13 4.27 18.22 5.61
N GLY A 14 3.39 19.13 5.20
CA GLY A 14 2.08 18.78 4.65
C GLY A 14 2.17 18.02 3.32
N GLN A 15 3.11 18.38 2.44
CA GLN A 15 3.33 17.65 1.18
C GLN A 15 3.85 16.23 1.40
N ASP A 16 4.76 16.04 2.36
CA ASP A 16 5.28 14.72 2.69
C ASP A 16 4.21 13.84 3.34
N GLU A 17 3.38 14.38 4.22
CA GLU A 17 2.25 13.66 4.81
C GLU A 17 1.27 13.19 3.73
N GLU A 18 0.89 14.08 2.82
CA GLU A 18 0.01 13.74 1.70
C GLU A 18 0.64 12.69 0.78
N ALA A 19 1.96 12.74 0.54
CA ALA A 19 2.68 11.76 -0.24
C ALA A 19 2.70 10.38 0.44
N VAL A 20 2.87 10.33 1.76
CA VAL A 20 2.77 9.09 2.55
C VAL A 20 1.36 8.51 2.48
N HIS A 21 0.32 9.32 2.68
CA HIS A 21 -1.08 8.90 2.53
C HIS A 21 -1.36 8.30 1.15
N ARG A 22 -0.88 8.97 0.10
CA ARG A 22 -1.02 8.50 -1.28
C ARG A 22 -0.32 7.17 -1.51
N THR A 23 0.90 6.99 -1.01
CA THR A 23 1.65 5.74 -1.12
C THR A 23 0.89 4.58 -0.48
N ILE A 24 0.38 4.74 0.75
CA ILE A 24 -0.40 3.71 1.44
C ILE A 24 -1.70 3.39 0.69
N THR A 25 -2.44 4.40 0.28
CA THR A 25 -3.69 4.20 -0.45
C THR A 25 -3.46 3.49 -1.79
N GLN A 26 -2.40 3.87 -2.50
CA GLN A 26 -2.02 3.22 -3.77
C GLN A 26 -1.50 1.79 -3.58
N ALA A 27 -0.83 1.48 -2.47
CA ALA A 27 -0.38 0.13 -2.18
C ALA A 27 -1.57 -0.83 -1.98
N VAL A 28 -2.58 -0.43 -1.23
CA VAL A 28 -3.80 -1.23 -1.00
C VAL A 28 -4.70 -1.28 -2.23
N ALA A 29 -4.85 -0.16 -2.94
CA ALA A 29 -5.66 -0.07 -4.16
C ALA A 29 -4.91 -0.50 -5.43
N GLY A 30 -3.60 -0.65 -5.38
CA GLY A 30 -2.73 -0.89 -6.55
C GLY A 30 -3.07 -2.16 -7.31
N ILE A 31 -3.59 -3.15 -6.63
CA ILE A 31 -4.08 -4.39 -7.20
C ILE A 31 -5.28 -4.15 -8.13
N ALA A 32 -6.21 -3.28 -7.74
CA ALA A 32 -7.32 -2.87 -8.60
C ALA A 32 -6.83 -2.10 -9.83
N THR A 33 -5.89 -1.16 -9.63
CA THR A 33 -5.25 -0.40 -10.70
C THR A 33 -4.42 -1.30 -11.62
N HIS A 34 -3.79 -2.35 -11.09
CA HIS A 34 -3.05 -3.33 -11.87
C HIS A 34 -3.96 -4.11 -12.83
N SER A 35 -5.19 -4.44 -12.43
CA SER A 35 -6.16 -5.13 -13.29
C SER A 35 -6.49 -4.35 -14.56
N GLU A 36 -6.41 -3.02 -14.49
CA GLU A 36 -6.68 -2.12 -15.61
C GLU A 36 -5.44 -1.85 -16.47
N SER A 37 -4.29 -1.61 -15.84
CA SER A 37 -3.05 -1.21 -16.53
C SER A 37 -2.11 -2.36 -16.86
N GLN A 38 -2.20 -3.49 -16.13
CA GLN A 38 -1.27 -4.62 -16.16
C GLN A 38 0.20 -4.16 -16.00
N ASP A 39 0.41 -3.08 -15.26
CA ASP A 39 1.72 -2.49 -15.01
C ASP A 39 2.22 -2.83 -13.60
N ARG A 40 2.89 -3.97 -13.47
CA ARG A 40 3.47 -4.42 -12.21
C ARG A 40 4.46 -3.43 -11.62
N GLN A 41 5.21 -2.71 -12.46
CA GLN A 41 6.24 -1.80 -11.98
C GLN A 41 5.65 -0.63 -11.19
N ARG A 42 4.44 -0.20 -11.50
CA ARG A 42 3.76 0.86 -10.74
C ARG A 42 3.46 0.44 -9.31
N VAL A 43 3.05 -0.82 -9.11
CA VAL A 43 2.80 -1.36 -7.76
C VAL A 43 4.12 -1.60 -7.04
N LEU A 44 5.09 -2.26 -7.69
CA LEU A 44 6.39 -2.58 -7.10
C LEU A 44 7.21 -1.35 -6.74
N ALA A 45 7.03 -0.22 -7.45
CA ALA A 45 7.68 1.05 -7.15
C ALA A 45 7.24 1.68 -5.82
N LEU A 46 6.14 1.23 -5.23
CA LEU A 46 5.68 1.68 -3.91
C LEU A 46 6.48 1.05 -2.76
N TYR A 47 7.26 0.02 -3.04
CA TYR A 47 8.05 -0.74 -2.08
C TYR A 47 9.54 -0.57 -2.35
N THR A 48 10.34 -0.57 -1.29
CA THR A 48 11.81 -0.57 -1.42
C THR A 48 12.31 -1.94 -1.89
N ASP A 49 13.54 -2.02 -2.41
CA ASP A 49 14.10 -3.29 -2.88
C ASP A 49 14.36 -4.28 -1.74
N ASP A 50 14.64 -3.77 -0.54
CA ASP A 50 14.84 -4.54 0.70
C ASP A 50 13.55 -4.67 1.54
N TYR A 51 12.38 -4.47 0.94
CA TYR A 51 11.10 -4.61 1.64
C TYR A 51 10.98 -5.97 2.32
N LEU A 52 10.49 -5.94 3.56
CA LEU A 52 10.12 -7.12 4.32
C LEU A 52 8.79 -6.87 5.04
N GLY A 53 7.77 -7.63 4.69
CA GLY A 53 6.47 -7.64 5.34
C GLY A 53 6.31 -8.82 6.29
N ILE A 54 5.35 -8.71 7.19
CA ILE A 54 4.80 -9.80 7.99
C ILE A 54 3.29 -9.81 7.77
N GLN A 55 2.80 -10.88 7.18
CA GLN A 55 1.38 -11.09 6.90
C GLN A 55 0.86 -12.25 7.76
N ASP A 56 0.02 -11.96 8.75
CA ASP A 56 -0.52 -12.96 9.69
C ASP A 56 0.56 -13.86 10.30
N GLY A 57 1.70 -13.28 10.66
CA GLY A 57 2.83 -13.97 11.26
C GLY A 57 3.79 -14.66 10.26
N GLN A 58 3.55 -14.52 8.96
CA GLN A 58 4.42 -15.08 7.90
C GLN A 58 5.23 -13.97 7.24
N PRO A 59 6.56 -14.13 7.06
CA PRO A 59 7.40 -13.16 6.37
C PRO A 59 7.08 -13.14 4.88
N GLU A 60 7.09 -11.93 4.30
CA GLU A 60 6.85 -11.68 2.90
C GLU A 60 7.90 -10.71 2.34
N ALA A 61 8.64 -11.11 1.34
CA ALA A 61 9.58 -10.25 0.62
C ALA A 61 8.89 -9.62 -0.62
N LYS A 62 9.50 -8.57 -1.18
CA LYS A 62 9.01 -7.91 -2.41
C LYS A 62 8.78 -8.89 -3.57
N ALA A 63 9.60 -9.92 -3.69
CA ALA A 63 9.43 -10.97 -4.69
C ALA A 63 8.09 -11.72 -4.57
N ALA A 64 7.53 -11.85 -3.37
CA ALA A 64 6.22 -12.48 -3.19
C ALA A 64 5.09 -11.59 -3.74
N ILE A 65 5.20 -10.27 -3.58
CA ILE A 65 4.27 -9.30 -4.19
C ILE A 65 4.35 -9.41 -5.72
N GLU A 66 5.56 -9.45 -6.28
CA GLU A 66 5.77 -9.59 -7.72
C GLU A 66 5.18 -10.89 -8.26
N GLN A 67 5.38 -12.01 -7.56
CA GLN A 67 4.81 -13.31 -7.94
C GLN A 67 3.28 -13.25 -7.93
N TRP A 68 2.69 -12.69 -6.88
CA TRP A 68 1.25 -12.54 -6.77
C TRP A 68 0.67 -11.72 -7.93
N LEU A 69 1.30 -10.60 -8.31
CA LEU A 69 0.89 -9.78 -9.46
C LEU A 69 0.99 -10.56 -10.78
N SER A 70 2.05 -11.36 -10.95
CA SER A 70 2.26 -12.21 -12.12
C SER A 70 1.18 -13.29 -12.25
N ASP A 71 0.82 -13.93 -11.15
CA ASP A 71 -0.24 -14.94 -11.10
C ASP A 71 -1.59 -14.32 -11.47
N TYR A 72 -1.86 -13.11 -10.96
CA TYR A 72 -3.07 -12.37 -11.30
C TYR A 72 -3.14 -11.98 -12.78
N GLU A 73 -2.04 -11.53 -13.38
CA GLU A 73 -1.96 -11.29 -14.83
C GLU A 73 -2.27 -12.55 -15.64
N SER A 74 -1.81 -13.70 -15.18
CA SER A 74 -2.06 -14.98 -15.82
C SER A 74 -3.55 -15.37 -15.79
N GLU A 75 -4.21 -15.12 -14.66
CA GLU A 75 -5.67 -15.29 -14.52
C GLU A 75 -6.43 -14.42 -15.54
N LEU A 76 -6.05 -13.13 -15.64
CA LEU A 76 -6.68 -12.20 -16.59
C LEU A 76 -6.47 -12.62 -18.06
N LYS A 77 -5.27 -13.08 -18.41
CA LYS A 77 -4.95 -13.57 -19.77
C LYS A 77 -5.73 -14.82 -20.15
N GLN A 78 -6.11 -15.65 -19.18
CA GLN A 78 -6.97 -16.82 -19.39
C GLN A 78 -8.45 -16.46 -19.55
N GLY A 79 -8.79 -15.17 -19.51
CA GLY A 79 -10.16 -14.68 -19.64
C GLY A 79 -10.96 -14.74 -18.33
N ASN A 80 -10.32 -15.01 -17.20
CA ASN A 80 -10.97 -14.96 -15.90
C ASN A 80 -11.34 -13.51 -15.55
N ARG A 81 -12.60 -13.29 -15.19
CA ARG A 81 -13.14 -11.96 -14.86
C ARG A 81 -12.98 -11.70 -13.36
N LEU A 82 -11.75 -11.83 -12.88
CA LEU A 82 -11.39 -11.59 -11.50
C LEU A 82 -10.98 -10.12 -11.32
N ARG A 83 -11.58 -9.44 -10.35
CA ARG A 83 -11.24 -8.07 -9.95
C ARG A 83 -11.00 -8.02 -8.45
N PHE A 84 -10.08 -7.17 -8.05
CA PHE A 84 -9.84 -6.88 -6.65
C PHE A 84 -10.19 -5.43 -6.34
N ILE A 85 -10.70 -5.20 -5.14
CA ILE A 85 -10.95 -3.86 -4.58
C ILE A 85 -10.24 -3.80 -3.24
N GLY A 86 -9.39 -2.79 -3.07
CA GLY A 86 -8.71 -2.49 -1.81
C GLY A 86 -9.10 -1.11 -1.31
N VAL A 87 -9.49 -1.00 -0.05
CA VAL A 87 -9.91 0.24 0.60
C VAL A 87 -9.13 0.42 1.90
N VAL A 88 -8.62 1.63 2.11
CA VAL A 88 -7.97 2.09 3.35
C VAL A 88 -8.94 2.95 4.13
N SER A 89 -9.02 2.74 5.43
CA SER A 89 -9.76 3.59 6.36
C SER A 89 -8.97 3.80 7.65
N ASN A 90 -9.40 4.78 8.46
CA ASN A 90 -8.78 5.09 9.76
C ASN A 90 -7.26 5.34 9.68
N LEU A 91 -6.77 5.89 8.56
CA LEU A 91 -5.36 6.13 8.33
C LEU A 91 -4.82 7.20 9.27
N LYS A 92 -3.78 6.84 10.02
CA LYS A 92 -2.98 7.73 10.87
C LYS A 92 -1.53 7.62 10.47
N THR A 93 -0.86 8.73 10.41
CA THR A 93 0.55 8.81 10.01
C THR A 93 1.36 9.68 10.95
N GLY A 94 2.65 9.43 11.02
CA GLY A 94 3.63 10.30 11.64
C GLY A 94 4.91 10.31 10.81
N LEU A 95 5.56 11.47 10.77
CA LEU A 95 6.79 11.69 10.01
C LEU A 95 7.91 12.13 10.95
N GLU A 96 9.09 11.59 10.73
CA GLU A 96 10.33 12.00 11.39
C GLU A 96 11.47 12.00 10.37
N GLY A 97 11.84 13.19 9.88
CA GLY A 97 12.85 13.34 8.83
C GLY A 97 12.46 12.61 7.55
N ALA A 98 13.29 11.68 7.10
CA ALA A 98 13.08 10.87 5.91
C ALA A 98 12.38 9.52 6.20
N THR A 99 11.80 9.37 7.38
CA THR A 99 11.08 8.17 7.81
C THR A 99 9.65 8.53 8.20
N ALA A 100 8.71 7.65 7.90
CA ALA A 100 7.32 7.79 8.30
C ALA A 100 6.77 6.43 8.77
N TRP A 101 5.72 6.50 9.57
CA TRP A 101 4.89 5.36 9.92
C TRP A 101 3.44 5.63 9.52
N ALA A 102 2.72 4.57 9.23
CA ALA A 102 1.29 4.60 8.96
C ALA A 102 0.60 3.45 9.68
N ILE A 103 -0.55 3.70 10.29
CA ILE A 103 -1.45 2.70 10.85
C ILE A 103 -2.81 2.90 10.20
N TYR A 104 -3.40 1.82 9.70
CA TYR A 104 -4.66 1.89 8.96
C TYR A 104 -5.41 0.58 8.98
N ASP A 105 -6.72 0.65 8.78
CA ASP A 105 -7.54 -0.50 8.50
C ASP A 105 -7.67 -0.70 6.99
N TYR A 106 -7.71 -1.96 6.56
CA TYR A 106 -7.93 -2.32 5.17
C TYR A 106 -9.12 -3.26 5.02
N VAL A 107 -9.78 -3.14 3.88
CA VAL A 107 -10.71 -4.15 3.36
C VAL A 107 -10.25 -4.51 1.96
N PHE A 108 -10.14 -5.79 1.68
CA PHE A 108 -9.75 -6.33 0.39
C PHE A 108 -10.80 -7.32 -0.10
N GLN A 109 -11.35 -7.09 -1.28
CA GLN A 109 -12.40 -7.90 -1.87
C GLN A 109 -11.96 -8.49 -3.20
N ALA A 110 -12.26 -9.77 -3.41
CA ALA A 110 -12.15 -10.45 -4.69
C ALA A 110 -13.55 -10.62 -5.30
N ILE A 111 -13.72 -10.13 -6.52
CA ILE A 111 -14.97 -10.19 -7.26
C ILE A 111 -14.73 -10.97 -8.56
N ARG A 112 -15.45 -12.07 -8.74
CA ARG A 112 -15.39 -12.90 -9.94
C ARG A 112 -16.75 -12.88 -10.64
N ASP A 113 -16.76 -12.57 -11.92
CA ASP A 113 -17.99 -12.49 -12.75
C ASP A 113 -19.08 -11.59 -12.15
N GLY A 114 -18.67 -10.54 -11.42
CA GLY A 114 -19.56 -9.58 -10.78
C GLY A 114 -20.07 -10.00 -9.40
N GLU A 115 -19.67 -11.17 -8.90
CA GLU A 115 -20.05 -11.68 -7.58
C GLU A 115 -18.88 -11.63 -6.59
N LEU A 116 -19.17 -11.34 -5.32
CA LEU A 116 -18.17 -11.36 -4.25
C LEU A 116 -17.71 -12.80 -3.99
N GLU A 117 -16.46 -13.11 -4.31
CA GLU A 117 -15.84 -14.44 -4.10
C GLU A 117 -15.20 -14.54 -2.72
N GLY A 118 -14.60 -13.46 -2.23
CA GLY A 118 -13.94 -13.44 -0.94
C GLY A 118 -13.67 -12.03 -0.43
N GLN A 119 -13.46 -11.93 0.87
CA GLN A 119 -13.12 -10.68 1.53
C GLN A 119 -12.15 -10.92 2.68
N ASP A 120 -11.11 -10.11 2.73
CA ASP A 120 -10.22 -9.97 3.86
C ASP A 120 -10.33 -8.56 4.44
N ALA A 121 -10.22 -8.45 5.76
CA ALA A 121 -10.15 -7.17 6.45
C ALA A 121 -9.17 -7.28 7.63
N GLY A 122 -8.53 -6.20 7.96
CA GLY A 122 -7.58 -6.18 9.07
C GLY A 122 -6.97 -4.81 9.29
N THR A 123 -5.91 -4.81 10.08
CA THR A 123 -5.14 -3.60 10.41
C THR A 123 -3.67 -3.81 10.02
N CYS A 124 -3.09 -2.81 9.40
CA CYS A 124 -1.67 -2.77 9.04
C CYS A 124 -0.94 -1.66 9.76
N THR A 125 0.33 -1.90 10.05
CA THR A 125 1.33 -0.88 10.35
C THR A 125 2.37 -0.92 9.25
N SER A 126 2.61 0.21 8.58
CA SER A 126 3.63 0.35 7.54
C SER A 126 4.68 1.36 7.96
N LEU A 127 5.94 1.05 7.66
CA LEU A 127 7.07 1.96 7.80
C LEU A 127 7.54 2.36 6.40
N LEU A 128 7.69 3.67 6.20
CA LEU A 128 8.12 4.23 4.93
C LEU A 128 9.42 5.01 5.10
N ARG A 129 10.20 5.07 4.04
CA ARG A 129 11.34 5.97 3.93
C ARG A 129 11.33 6.71 2.61
N LYS A 130 11.90 7.91 2.63
CA LYS A 130 12.01 8.76 1.45
C LYS A 130 13.30 8.43 0.73
N GLU A 131 13.19 7.88 -0.48
CA GLU A 131 14.30 7.56 -1.37
C GLU A 131 14.17 8.38 -2.65
N GLN A 132 15.18 9.20 -2.96
CA GLN A 132 15.19 10.06 -4.16
C GLN A 132 13.87 10.88 -4.29
N ALA A 133 13.46 11.52 -3.20
CA ALA A 133 12.24 12.32 -3.09
C ALA A 133 10.91 11.51 -3.19
N VAL A 134 10.96 10.18 -3.17
CA VAL A 134 9.78 9.30 -3.23
C VAL A 134 9.62 8.52 -1.93
N TRP A 135 8.44 8.56 -1.35
CA TRP A 135 8.10 7.74 -0.19
C TRP A 135 7.79 6.32 -0.60
N ARG A 136 8.50 5.34 0.01
CA ARG A 136 8.34 3.91 -0.28
C ARG A 136 8.22 3.11 1.00
N ILE A 137 7.40 2.06 0.98
CA ILE A 137 7.22 1.13 2.09
C ILE A 137 8.43 0.21 2.16
N PHE A 138 9.12 0.15 3.30
CA PHE A 138 10.21 -0.77 3.52
C PHE A 138 9.89 -1.89 4.53
N HIS A 139 8.85 -1.69 5.33
CA HIS A 139 8.32 -2.72 6.24
C HIS A 139 6.81 -2.58 6.37
N GLU A 140 6.14 -3.71 6.51
CA GLU A 140 4.70 -3.74 6.77
C GLU A 140 4.36 -4.93 7.66
N HIS A 141 3.48 -4.72 8.61
CA HIS A 141 2.91 -5.77 9.44
C HIS A 141 1.40 -5.67 9.40
N CYS A 142 0.75 -6.69 8.86
CA CYS A 142 -0.70 -6.78 8.78
C CYS A 142 -1.22 -7.97 9.54
N SER A 143 -2.37 -7.77 10.18
CA SER A 143 -3.11 -8.81 10.89
C SER A 143 -4.56 -8.80 10.45
N LYS A 144 -5.10 -9.96 10.12
CA LYS A 144 -6.52 -10.11 9.79
C LYS A 144 -7.39 -9.83 10.99
N SER A 145 -8.49 -9.14 10.78
CA SER A 145 -9.55 -9.02 11.77
C SER A 145 -10.18 -10.39 12.02
N LYS A 146 -10.42 -10.71 13.28
CA LYS A 146 -11.20 -11.91 13.60
C LYS A 146 -12.58 -11.73 12.98
N ALA A 147 -13.03 -12.71 12.19
CA ALA A 147 -14.41 -12.74 11.73
C ALA A 147 -15.35 -12.59 12.94
N ALA A 148 -16.29 -11.66 12.85
CA ALA A 148 -17.36 -11.57 13.85
C ALA A 148 -18.09 -12.94 13.86
N LYS A 149 -18.16 -13.56 15.05
CA LYS A 149 -18.89 -14.81 15.24
C LYS A 149 -20.38 -14.55 15.17
#